data_87e2a41f62aa63763fb9af6c13ce43b6
#
_entry.id   87e2a41f62aa63763fb9af6c13ce43b6
#
_cell.length_a   1.000
_cell.length_b   1.000
_cell.length_c   1.000
_cell.angle_alpha   90.00
_cell.angle_beta   90.00
_cell.angle_gamma   90.00
#
_symmetry.space_group_name_H-M   'P 1'
#
loop_
_entity.id
_entity.type
_entity.pdbx_description
1 polymer ?
#
loop_
_entity_poly.entity_id
_entity_poly.type
_entity_poly.pdbx_seq_one_letter_code
_entity_poly.pdbx_strand_id
1 'polypeptide(L)'
;MTSAPYSLLQTIDDPAELRKLSRADLRTLADELRAYVLESVSKTGGHLSSNLGTVELTVALHYVFNTPHDRLIWDVGHQTYPHKILTGRRERMDTLRQLGGLSGFPQRSESEYDAFGTAHSSTSISAALGM
;
A
#
# COMPACT_ATOMS: atom_id res chain seq x y z
N MET A 1 9.50 -1.67 -22.41
CA MET A 1 9.31 -2.23 -21.76
C MET A 1 9.53 -2.10 -20.47
N THR A 2 9.00 -1.47 -19.93
CA THR A 2 9.15 -1.08 -18.61
C THR A 2 8.79 -2.08 -17.61
N SER A 3 8.32 -3.21 -18.02
CA SER A 3 7.94 -4.23 -17.06
C SER A 3 9.15 -4.86 -16.35
N ALA A 4 10.35 -4.76 -16.92
CA ALA A 4 11.52 -5.39 -16.34
C ALA A 4 11.83 -4.92 -14.91
N PRO A 5 11.78 -3.61 -14.59
CA PRO A 5 12.08 -3.17 -13.22
C PRO A 5 11.04 -3.61 -12.20
N TYR A 6 9.84 -3.96 -12.67
CA TYR A 6 8.73 -4.32 -11.77
C TYR A 6 8.18 -5.70 -12.13
N SER A 7 9.03 -6.61 -12.60
CA SER A 7 8.58 -7.91 -13.10
C SER A 7 7.83 -8.72 -12.05
N LEU A 8 8.22 -8.62 -10.79
CA LEU A 8 7.52 -9.31 -9.72
C LEU A 8 6.32 -8.50 -9.23
N LEU A 9 6.51 -7.22 -9.01
CA LEU A 9 5.44 -6.35 -8.49
C LEU A 9 4.21 -6.37 -9.40
N GLN A 10 4.41 -6.38 -10.70
CA GLN A 10 3.29 -6.36 -11.63
C GLN A 10 2.42 -7.62 -11.57
N THR A 11 2.91 -8.70 -10.96
CA THR A 11 2.11 -9.92 -10.78
C THR A 11 1.28 -9.89 -9.50
N ILE A 12 1.47 -8.89 -8.65
CA ILE A 12 0.78 -8.81 -7.36
C ILE A 12 -0.40 -7.87 -7.50
N ASP A 13 -1.58 -8.43 -7.72
CA ASP A 13 -2.81 -7.64 -7.81
C ASP A 13 -3.57 -7.64 -6.49
N ASP A 14 -3.28 -8.60 -5.63
CA ASP A 14 -3.86 -8.64 -4.28
C ASP A 14 -2.91 -9.37 -3.32
N PRO A 15 -3.13 -9.23 -2.00
CA PRO A 15 -2.24 -9.87 -1.02
C PRO A 15 -2.20 -11.40 -1.06
N ALA A 16 -3.21 -12.03 -1.62
CA ALA A 16 -3.18 -13.50 -1.75
C ALA A 16 -2.04 -13.94 -2.65
N GLU A 17 -1.77 -13.19 -3.72
CA GLU A 17 -0.63 -13.47 -4.59
C GLU A 17 0.69 -13.26 -3.86
N LEU A 18 0.75 -12.23 -3.03
CA LEU A 18 1.96 -11.93 -2.25
C LEU A 18 2.28 -13.08 -1.29
N ARG A 19 1.25 -13.65 -0.66
CA ARG A 19 1.44 -14.72 0.32
C ARG A 19 1.98 -16.02 -0.28
N LYS A 20 1.97 -16.15 -1.61
CA LYS A 20 2.53 -17.32 -2.29
C LYS A 20 4.03 -17.20 -2.54
N LEU A 21 4.63 -16.06 -2.29
CA LEU A 21 6.02 -15.81 -2.62
C LEU A 21 6.98 -16.46 -1.61
N SER A 22 8.18 -16.81 -2.10
CA SER A 22 9.27 -17.24 -1.23
C SER A 22 9.86 -16.05 -0.47
N ARG A 23 10.64 -16.31 0.56
CA ARG A 23 11.31 -15.24 1.30
C ARG A 23 12.23 -14.39 0.42
N ALA A 24 12.94 -15.04 -0.51
CA ALA A 24 13.81 -14.33 -1.44
C ALA A 24 12.99 -13.39 -2.32
N ASP A 25 11.83 -13.87 -2.78
CA ASP A 25 10.94 -13.05 -3.61
C ASP A 25 10.33 -11.90 -2.83
N LEU A 26 10.06 -12.08 -1.55
CA LEU A 26 9.55 -10.98 -0.72
C LEU A 26 10.54 -9.83 -0.65
N ARG A 27 11.84 -10.15 -0.59
CA ARG A 27 12.87 -9.11 -0.57
C ARG A 27 12.91 -8.38 -1.92
N THR A 28 12.85 -9.13 -3.01
CA THR A 28 12.79 -8.54 -4.34
C THR A 28 11.54 -7.68 -4.51
N LEU A 29 10.40 -8.16 -4.02
CA LEU A 29 9.16 -7.39 -4.05
C LEU A 29 9.31 -6.07 -3.31
N ALA A 30 9.91 -6.09 -2.14
CA ALA A 30 10.12 -4.86 -1.36
C ALA A 30 10.98 -3.86 -2.12
N ASP A 31 12.04 -4.33 -2.79
CA ASP A 31 12.90 -3.45 -3.59
C ASP A 31 12.13 -2.83 -4.75
N GLU A 32 11.33 -3.63 -5.46
CA GLU A 32 10.52 -3.14 -6.58
C GLU A 32 9.44 -2.17 -6.09
N LEU A 33 8.82 -2.49 -4.97
CA LEU A 33 7.80 -1.63 -4.39
C LEU A 33 8.38 -0.28 -3.99
N ARG A 34 9.57 -0.27 -3.40
CA ARG A 34 10.25 0.98 -3.05
C ARG A 34 10.52 1.83 -4.28
N ALA A 35 11.03 1.20 -5.34
CA ALA A 35 11.30 1.90 -6.59
C ALA A 35 10.02 2.46 -7.21
N TYR A 36 8.92 1.70 -7.13
CA TYR A 36 7.64 2.14 -7.68
C TYR A 36 7.05 3.31 -6.89
N VAL A 37 7.17 3.29 -5.57
CA VAL A 37 6.76 4.42 -4.73
C VAL A 37 7.54 5.67 -5.10
N LEU A 38 8.85 5.53 -5.24
CA LEU A 38 9.70 6.66 -5.59
C LEU A 38 9.31 7.23 -6.95
N GLU A 39 9.12 6.38 -7.93
CA GLU A 39 8.73 6.83 -9.27
C GLU A 39 7.35 7.50 -9.25
N SER A 40 6.39 6.89 -8.58
CA SER A 40 5.01 7.41 -8.52
C SER A 40 4.96 8.77 -7.85
N VAL A 41 5.58 8.90 -6.68
CA VAL A 41 5.55 10.15 -5.92
C VAL A 41 6.30 11.26 -6.66
N SER A 42 7.36 10.91 -7.39
CA SER A 42 8.08 11.91 -8.19
C SER A 42 7.19 12.54 -9.26
N LYS A 43 6.16 11.83 -9.70
CA LYS A 43 5.23 12.34 -10.71
C LYS A 43 4.03 13.07 -10.11
N THR A 44 3.48 12.52 -9.02
CA THR A 44 2.23 13.05 -8.47
C THR A 44 2.43 13.99 -7.28
N GLY A 45 3.58 13.93 -6.65
CA GLY A 45 3.76 14.55 -5.35
C GLY A 45 3.16 13.67 -4.26
N GLY A 46 3.36 14.05 -3.02
CA GLY A 46 2.85 13.32 -1.87
C GLY A 46 3.94 13.08 -0.83
N HIS A 47 3.64 12.19 0.11
CA HIS A 47 4.55 11.89 1.22
C HIS A 47 5.55 10.83 0.77
N LEU A 48 6.83 11.18 0.68
CA LEU A 48 7.84 10.25 0.19
C LEU A 48 8.53 9.47 1.31
N SER A 49 9.15 10.16 2.26
CA SER A 49 10.00 9.46 3.24
C SER A 49 9.20 8.52 4.14
N SER A 50 7.99 8.92 4.55
CA SER A 50 7.15 8.06 5.38
C SER A 50 6.74 6.79 4.63
N ASN A 51 6.54 6.88 3.32
CA ASN A 51 6.18 5.72 2.52
C ASN A 51 7.37 4.83 2.20
N LEU A 52 8.54 5.40 1.99
CA LEU A 52 9.75 4.59 1.85
C LEU A 52 10.06 3.82 3.13
N GLY A 53 9.74 4.41 4.28
CA GLY A 53 9.98 3.79 5.58
C GLY A 53 9.02 2.64 5.91
N THR A 54 7.89 2.52 5.22
CA THR A 54 6.91 1.47 5.53
C THR A 54 6.86 0.35 4.49
N VAL A 55 7.77 0.34 3.52
CA VAL A 55 7.72 -0.66 2.45
C VAL A 55 7.82 -2.08 3.01
N GLU A 56 8.88 -2.38 3.76
CA GLU A 56 9.07 -3.70 4.31
C GLU A 56 7.98 -4.08 5.30
N LEU A 57 7.57 -3.13 6.13
CA LEU A 57 6.50 -3.36 7.09
C LEU A 57 5.19 -3.75 6.37
N THR A 58 4.86 -3.04 5.31
CA THR A 58 3.63 -3.29 4.56
C THR A 58 3.66 -4.67 3.90
N VAL A 59 4.79 -5.02 3.30
CA VAL A 59 4.97 -6.36 2.72
C VAL A 59 4.79 -7.43 3.80
N ALA A 60 5.44 -7.25 4.96
CA ALA A 60 5.36 -8.20 6.04
C ALA A 60 3.94 -8.35 6.58
N LEU A 61 3.23 -7.25 6.75
CA LEU A 61 1.87 -7.29 7.28
C LEU A 61 0.92 -8.05 6.34
N HIS A 62 1.03 -7.81 5.04
CA HIS A 62 0.18 -8.52 4.07
C HIS A 62 0.62 -9.96 3.87
N TYR A 63 1.88 -10.27 4.17
CA TYR A 63 2.35 -11.65 4.10
C TYR A 63 1.88 -12.46 5.30
N VAL A 64 1.95 -11.89 6.50
CA VAL A 64 1.66 -12.61 7.74
C VAL A 64 0.16 -12.71 8.00
N PHE A 65 -0.57 -11.64 7.73
CA PHE A 65 -1.99 -11.57 8.05
C PHE A 65 -2.85 -11.81 6.81
N ASN A 66 -4.02 -12.41 7.01
CA ASN A 66 -4.93 -12.74 5.93
C ASN A 66 -5.87 -11.55 5.68
N THR A 67 -5.33 -10.50 5.08
CA THR A 67 -6.12 -9.31 4.74
C THR A 67 -7.00 -9.59 3.52
N PRO A 68 -8.19 -9.04 3.42
CA PRO A 68 -8.81 -8.06 4.33
C PRO A 68 -9.60 -8.66 5.48
N HIS A 69 -9.63 -10.01 5.61
CA HIS A 69 -10.30 -10.64 6.75
C HIS A 69 -9.68 -10.12 8.05
N ASP A 70 -8.36 -10.18 8.15
CA ASP A 70 -7.64 -9.49 9.20
C ASP A 70 -7.55 -8.02 8.81
N ARG A 71 -7.93 -7.14 9.71
CA ARG A 71 -8.04 -5.72 9.39
C ARG A 71 -6.77 -4.97 9.74
N LEU A 72 -6.25 -4.22 8.78
CA LEU A 72 -5.14 -3.29 9.00
C LEU A 72 -5.71 -1.91 9.19
N ILE A 73 -5.39 -1.30 10.33
CA ILE A 73 -5.85 0.04 10.65
C ILE A 73 -4.61 0.92 10.81
N TRP A 74 -4.52 1.92 9.96
CA TRP A 74 -3.37 2.80 9.94
C TRP A 74 -3.62 4.05 10.77
N ASP A 75 -2.61 4.51 11.49
CA ASP A 75 -2.72 5.77 12.19
C ASP A 75 -2.24 6.87 11.24
N VAL A 76 -3.00 7.95 11.15
CA VAL A 76 -2.91 9.00 10.15
C VAL A 76 -3.18 8.47 8.74
N GLY A 77 -2.31 7.63 8.20
CA GLY A 77 -2.53 6.98 6.91
C GLY A 77 -1.73 7.55 5.75
N HIS A 78 -0.91 8.57 5.99
CA HIS A 78 -0.09 9.17 4.92
C HIS A 78 1.03 8.23 4.45
N GLN A 79 1.27 7.15 5.18
CA GLN A 79 2.32 6.17 4.90
C GLN A 79 1.79 4.92 4.20
N THR A 80 0.62 4.99 3.55
CA THR A 80 -0.07 3.80 3.05
C THR A 80 -0.02 3.63 1.54
N TYR A 81 0.89 4.32 0.85
CA TYR A 81 1.04 4.13 -0.59
C TYR A 81 1.45 2.70 -0.94
N PRO A 82 2.43 2.08 -0.24
CA PRO A 82 2.72 0.66 -0.48
C PRO A 82 1.49 -0.24 -0.30
N HIS A 83 0.67 0.05 0.72
CA HIS A 83 -0.57 -0.69 0.95
C HIS A 83 -1.51 -0.58 -0.25
N LYS A 84 -1.69 0.61 -0.80
CA LYS A 84 -2.55 0.81 -1.97
C LYS A 84 -2.01 0.05 -3.18
N ILE A 85 -0.70 0.10 -3.40
CA ILE A 85 -0.07 -0.58 -4.53
C ILE A 85 -0.29 -2.10 -4.43
N LEU A 86 -0.15 -2.67 -3.25
CA LEU A 86 -0.27 -4.12 -3.06
C LEU A 86 -1.70 -4.62 -3.00
N THR A 87 -2.67 -3.72 -2.90
CA THR A 87 -4.09 -4.09 -2.77
C THR A 87 -4.92 -3.69 -3.98
N GLY A 88 -4.32 -3.76 -5.16
CA GLY A 88 -5.06 -3.66 -6.41
C GLY A 88 -5.13 -2.28 -7.05
N ARG A 89 -4.43 -1.30 -6.48
CA ARG A 89 -4.49 0.07 -6.99
C ARG A 89 -3.18 0.54 -7.63
N ARG A 90 -2.28 -0.41 -7.91
CA ARG A 90 -0.97 -0.11 -8.50
C ARG A 90 -1.08 0.77 -9.75
N GLU A 91 -1.96 0.42 -10.66
CA GLU A 91 -2.07 1.09 -11.95
C GLU A 91 -2.80 2.41 -11.86
N ARG A 92 -3.40 2.72 -10.71
CA ARG A 92 -4.07 3.99 -10.49
C ARG A 92 -3.21 4.97 -9.69
N MET A 93 -1.98 4.61 -9.38
CA MET A 93 -1.11 5.49 -8.58
C MET A 93 -0.80 6.81 -9.25
N ASP A 94 -0.91 6.89 -10.58
CA ASP A 94 -0.75 8.15 -11.30
C ASP A 94 -1.90 9.13 -11.05
N THR A 95 -2.99 8.66 -10.44
CA THR A 95 -4.11 9.52 -10.06
C THR A 95 -4.06 9.96 -8.60
N LEU A 96 -2.99 9.61 -7.90
CA LEU A 96 -2.87 9.90 -6.46
C LEU A 96 -3.01 11.39 -6.19
N ARG A 97 -3.89 11.75 -5.26
CA ARG A 97 -4.16 13.13 -4.84
C ARG A 97 -4.75 13.99 -5.95
N GLN A 98 -5.23 13.39 -7.04
CA GLN A 98 -5.89 14.11 -8.11
C GLN A 98 -7.39 14.07 -7.90
N LEU A 99 -8.10 15.05 -8.43
CA LEU A 99 -9.56 15.08 -8.34
C LEU A 99 -10.14 13.84 -9.02
N GLY A 100 -10.96 13.11 -8.31
CA GLY A 100 -11.53 11.86 -8.84
C GLY A 100 -10.58 10.68 -8.82
N GLY A 101 -9.35 10.87 -8.36
CA GLY A 101 -8.34 9.82 -8.29
C GLY A 101 -8.20 9.24 -6.89
N LEU A 102 -7.08 8.56 -6.66
CA LEU A 102 -6.81 7.94 -5.37
C LEU A 102 -6.53 8.99 -4.30
N SER A 103 -7.07 8.76 -3.11
CA SER A 103 -6.76 9.57 -1.93
C SER A 103 -5.32 9.33 -1.49
N GLY A 104 -4.70 10.33 -0.91
CA GLY A 104 -3.40 10.20 -0.26
C GLY A 104 -3.47 9.48 1.08
N PHE A 105 -4.66 9.08 1.53
CA PHE A 105 -4.91 8.39 2.79
C PHE A 105 -5.80 7.19 2.54
N PRO A 106 -5.89 6.22 3.49
CA PRO A 106 -6.84 5.12 3.34
C PRO A 106 -8.26 5.65 3.21
N GLN A 107 -9.05 5.01 2.36
CA GLN A 107 -10.42 5.42 2.12
C GLN A 107 -11.27 4.20 1.81
N ARG A 108 -12.28 3.97 2.63
CA ARG A 108 -13.12 2.76 2.53
C ARG A 108 -13.80 2.61 1.17
N SER A 109 -14.15 3.74 0.54
CA SER A 109 -14.80 3.70 -0.76
C SER A 109 -13.88 3.26 -1.89
N GLU A 110 -12.56 3.24 -1.67
CA GLU A 110 -11.61 2.79 -2.69
C GLU A 110 -11.43 1.28 -2.70
N SER A 111 -11.46 0.63 -1.54
CA SER A 111 -11.05 -0.77 -1.44
C SER A 111 -11.52 -1.39 -0.14
N GLU A 112 -11.89 -2.68 -0.21
CA GLU A 112 -12.19 -3.46 0.98
C GLU A 112 -10.98 -3.62 1.90
N TYR A 113 -9.77 -3.37 1.39
CA TYR A 113 -8.55 -3.46 2.18
C TYR A 113 -8.33 -2.21 3.04
N ASP A 114 -9.07 -1.15 2.81
CA ASP A 114 -9.01 0.05 3.62
C ASP A 114 -10.11 -0.02 4.67
N ALA A 115 -9.75 -0.54 5.85
CA ALA A 115 -10.73 -0.81 6.91
C ALA A 115 -11.26 0.46 7.57
N PHE A 116 -10.51 1.55 7.48
CA PHE A 116 -10.84 2.79 8.18
C PHE A 116 -10.27 3.98 7.43
N GLY A 117 -11.10 4.95 7.11
CA GLY A 117 -10.67 6.18 6.47
C GLY A 117 -10.12 7.15 7.50
N THR A 118 -8.91 7.65 7.30
CA THR A 118 -8.27 8.49 8.28
C THR A 118 -7.37 9.53 7.61
N ALA A 119 -7.04 10.56 8.33
CA ALA A 119 -6.05 11.58 7.96
C ALA A 119 -5.57 12.32 9.20
N HIS A 120 -6.01 11.91 10.38
CA HIS A 120 -5.64 12.53 11.65
C HIS A 120 -4.96 11.53 12.55
N SER A 121 -3.94 11.99 13.27
CA SER A 121 -3.20 11.15 14.20
C SER A 121 -4.08 10.72 15.38
N SER A 122 -3.77 9.56 15.92
CA SER A 122 -4.36 9.00 17.13
C SER A 122 -5.81 8.56 16.98
N THR A 123 -6.38 8.55 15.80
CA THR A 123 -7.75 8.08 15.58
C THR A 123 -7.83 6.57 15.43
N SER A 124 -6.70 5.92 15.12
CA SER A 124 -6.67 4.48 14.84
C SER A 124 -7.01 3.65 16.07
N ILE A 125 -6.60 4.08 17.26
CA ILE A 125 -6.83 3.32 18.51
C ILE A 125 -8.31 3.19 18.76
N SER A 126 -9.04 4.29 18.70
CA SER A 126 -10.47 4.30 18.92
C SER A 126 -11.23 3.52 17.85
N ALA A 127 -10.81 3.69 16.60
CA ALA A 127 -11.42 2.97 15.47
C ALA A 127 -11.23 1.46 15.61
N ALA A 128 -10.02 1.03 15.94
CA ALA A 128 -9.72 -0.39 16.11
C ALA A 128 -10.50 -0.99 17.27
N LEU A 129 -10.61 -0.24 18.37
CA LEU A 129 -11.33 -0.71 19.54
C LEU A 129 -12.82 -0.89 19.22
N GLY A 130 -13.39 -0.04 18.38
CA GLY A 130 -14.79 -0.11 18.00
C GLY A 130 -15.12 -1.20 16.99
N MET A 131 -14.11 -1.76 16.38
CA MET A 131 -14.30 -2.87 15.44
C MET A 131 -14.25 -4.20 16.19
#